data_a66f1d3bb1588412244d7ecf2927c038
#
_entry.id   a66f1d3bb1588412244d7ecf2927c038
#
_cell.length_a   1.000
_cell.length_b   1.000
_cell.length_c   1.000
_cell.angle_alpha   90.00
_cell.angle_beta   90.00
_cell.angle_gamma   90.00
#
_symmetry.space_group_name_H-M   'P 1'
#
loop_
_entity.id
_entity.type
_entity.pdbx_description
1 polymer ?
#
loop_
_entity_poly.entity_id
_entity_poly.type
_entity_poly.pdbx_seq_one_letter_code
_entity_poly.pdbx_strand_id
1 'polypeptide(L)'
;GRLLADRRVEVITDDQTETVVGEHGILAAGSVPFTIPGVDIDNKYIVDNEGALAFGETPKKLGVIGAGVIGLELGSVWRRLGAEVTLFEAADTFLPVVDQDMSKAAAREFKKQGLDIRLGTKVSAAKVSRSKVKVTYSDGDQEHDATFDRLLVAVGRRAASENLLCADSGVELTERGQVDVNDQCQTSVPQVWAIGDLVRGPMLAHKASEEGIAVAETIAGHHGHFNLDTVPWVIYTDPEIAWVGRTENDLKAAGIDYRSGSFPFAATGRGLAMGDAAG
;
A
#
# COMPACT_ATOMS: atom_id res chain seq x y z
N GLY A 1 -21.93 -4.64 5.08
CA GLY A 1 -22.29 -5.49 6.22
C GLY A 1 -21.59 -5.09 7.51
N ARG A 2 -22.16 -5.44 8.65
CA ARG A 2 -21.59 -5.12 9.96
C ARG A 2 -21.68 -6.33 10.88
N LEU A 3 -20.61 -6.68 11.56
CA LEU A 3 -20.59 -7.75 12.54
C LEU A 3 -21.24 -7.26 13.85
N LEU A 4 -22.24 -7.99 14.29
CA LEU A 4 -22.92 -7.83 15.57
C LEU A 4 -22.39 -8.86 16.60
N ALA A 5 -22.94 -8.83 17.82
CA ALA A 5 -22.71 -9.90 18.79
C ALA A 5 -23.17 -11.27 18.27
N ASP A 6 -22.65 -12.35 18.88
CA ASP A 6 -23.05 -13.74 18.60
C ASP A 6 -22.88 -14.16 17.13
N ARG A 7 -21.85 -13.66 16.44
CA ARG A 7 -21.53 -13.97 15.04
C ARG A 7 -22.68 -13.67 14.05
N ARG A 8 -23.52 -12.73 14.41
CA ARG A 8 -24.55 -12.22 13.50
C ARG A 8 -23.95 -11.14 12.61
N VAL A 9 -24.29 -11.15 11.35
CA VAL A 9 -23.90 -10.13 10.39
C VAL A 9 -25.14 -9.42 9.90
N GLU A 10 -25.19 -8.12 10.12
CA GLU A 10 -26.20 -7.25 9.54
C GLU A 10 -25.80 -6.90 8.10
N VAL A 11 -26.63 -7.25 7.15
CA VAL A 11 -26.46 -6.95 5.73
C VAL A 11 -27.42 -5.82 5.38
N ILE A 12 -26.87 -4.68 5.00
CA ILE A 12 -27.63 -3.46 4.69
C ILE A 12 -27.56 -3.24 3.19
N THR A 13 -28.71 -3.19 2.55
CA THR A 13 -28.88 -2.80 1.14
C THR A 13 -29.76 -1.55 1.07
N ASP A 14 -29.91 -0.96 -0.14
CA ASP A 14 -30.74 0.23 -0.31
C ASP A 14 -32.21 0.02 0.08
N ASP A 15 -32.71 -1.22 -0.06
CA ASP A 15 -34.12 -1.54 0.13
C ASP A 15 -34.44 -2.25 1.46
N GLN A 16 -33.45 -2.92 2.06
CA GLN A 16 -33.70 -3.74 3.25
C GLN A 16 -32.46 -3.96 4.11
N THR A 17 -32.72 -4.34 5.35
CA THR A 17 -31.71 -4.83 6.29
C THR A 17 -32.07 -6.23 6.72
N GLU A 18 -31.15 -7.17 6.59
CA GLU A 18 -31.33 -8.55 7.04
C GLU A 18 -30.19 -8.96 7.99
N THR A 19 -30.42 -10.00 8.77
CA THR A 19 -29.41 -10.57 9.67
C THR A 19 -29.09 -11.99 9.25
N VAL A 20 -27.83 -12.25 8.97
CA VAL A 20 -27.28 -13.59 8.68
C VAL A 20 -26.56 -14.10 9.91
N VAL A 21 -26.71 -15.39 10.21
CA VAL A 21 -26.04 -16.08 11.32
C VAL A 21 -25.18 -17.21 10.75
N GLY A 22 -23.91 -17.25 11.14
CA GLY A 22 -22.95 -18.29 10.73
C GLY A 22 -22.35 -19.03 11.92
N GLU A 23 -21.92 -20.27 11.71
CA GLU A 23 -21.10 -20.99 12.68
C GLU A 23 -19.69 -20.38 12.77
N HIS A 24 -19.19 -19.90 11.65
CA HIS A 24 -17.89 -19.25 11.51
C HIS A 24 -18.05 -17.90 10.80
N GLY A 25 -17.26 -16.90 11.20
CA GLY A 25 -17.20 -15.60 10.55
C GLY A 25 -15.78 -15.28 10.08
N ILE A 26 -15.64 -14.76 8.85
CA ILE A 26 -14.36 -14.28 8.33
C ILE A 26 -14.51 -12.81 7.92
N LEU A 27 -13.78 -11.94 8.58
CA LEU A 27 -13.72 -10.52 8.25
C LEU A 27 -12.62 -10.28 7.21
N ALA A 28 -13.01 -9.83 6.01
CA ALA A 28 -12.12 -9.62 4.87
C ALA A 28 -12.45 -8.31 4.12
N ALA A 29 -12.73 -7.24 4.87
CA ALA A 29 -13.21 -5.98 4.30
C ALA A 29 -12.10 -5.15 3.61
N GLY A 30 -10.84 -5.58 3.68
CA GLY A 30 -9.74 -4.95 2.98
C GLY A 30 -9.30 -3.62 3.59
N SER A 31 -8.90 -2.69 2.74
CA SER A 31 -8.34 -1.40 3.12
C SER A 31 -8.92 -0.25 2.28
N VAL A 32 -8.76 0.96 2.78
CA VAL A 32 -9.11 2.21 2.08
C VAL A 32 -7.90 3.16 2.05
N PRO A 33 -7.79 4.05 1.05
CA PRO A 33 -6.72 5.04 1.00
C PRO A 33 -6.71 5.96 2.23
N PHE A 34 -5.52 6.37 2.65
CA PHE A 34 -5.39 7.48 3.59
C PHE A 34 -5.67 8.80 2.86
N THR A 35 -6.30 9.71 3.60
CA THR A 35 -6.43 11.12 3.21
C THR A 35 -5.49 11.99 4.05
N ILE A 36 -5.11 13.15 3.53
CA ILE A 36 -4.31 14.13 4.27
C ILE A 36 -5.08 15.44 4.41
N PRO A 37 -4.95 16.14 5.54
CA PRO A 37 -5.59 17.43 5.74
C PRO A 37 -5.17 18.43 4.64
N GLY A 38 -6.12 19.21 4.14
CA GLY A 38 -5.87 20.23 3.12
C GLY A 38 -5.80 19.71 1.68
N VAL A 39 -6.06 18.39 1.46
CA VAL A 39 -6.12 17.78 0.14
C VAL A 39 -7.38 16.93 0.03
N ASP A 40 -8.41 17.50 -0.59
CA ASP A 40 -9.70 16.83 -0.77
C ASP A 40 -9.72 16.07 -2.12
N ILE A 41 -9.94 14.76 -2.06
CA ILE A 41 -10.07 13.91 -3.25
C ILE A 41 -11.45 14.17 -3.87
N ASP A 42 -11.45 14.68 -5.12
CA ASP A 42 -12.67 14.99 -5.89
C ASP A 42 -12.96 13.94 -6.98
N ASN A 43 -12.11 12.90 -7.08
CA ASN A 43 -12.15 11.82 -8.08
C ASN A 43 -12.13 12.30 -9.54
N LYS A 44 -11.69 13.54 -9.77
CA LYS A 44 -11.57 14.14 -11.11
C LYS A 44 -10.21 14.75 -11.37
N TYR A 45 -9.78 15.67 -10.51
CA TYR A 45 -8.49 16.37 -10.60
C TYR A 45 -7.53 15.91 -9.50
N ILE A 46 -8.05 15.69 -8.31
CA ILE A 46 -7.34 15.14 -7.16
C ILE A 46 -7.95 13.75 -6.93
N VAL A 47 -7.15 12.71 -7.14
CA VAL A 47 -7.63 11.33 -7.17
C VAL A 47 -6.81 10.44 -6.22
N ASP A 48 -7.39 9.32 -5.84
CA ASP A 48 -6.69 8.18 -5.27
C ASP A 48 -6.15 7.23 -6.35
N ASN A 49 -5.72 6.04 -5.95
CA ASN A 49 -5.23 5.01 -6.87
C ASN A 49 -6.29 4.54 -7.87
N GLU A 50 -7.55 4.43 -7.47
CA GLU A 50 -8.64 4.01 -8.37
C GLU A 50 -8.91 5.07 -9.42
N GLY A 51 -9.00 6.33 -9.00
CA GLY A 51 -9.16 7.45 -9.92
C GLY A 51 -7.98 7.62 -10.89
N ALA A 52 -6.75 7.35 -10.42
CA ALA A 52 -5.57 7.41 -11.29
C ALA A 52 -5.54 6.29 -12.36
N LEU A 53 -6.09 5.12 -12.06
CA LEU A 53 -6.26 4.03 -13.04
C LEU A 53 -7.36 4.33 -14.08
N ALA A 54 -8.30 5.20 -13.74
CA ALA A 54 -9.44 5.53 -14.59
C ALA A 54 -9.23 6.78 -15.49
N PHE A 55 -8.02 7.34 -15.56
CA PHE A 55 -7.76 8.49 -16.43
C PHE A 55 -8.02 8.15 -17.90
N GLY A 56 -8.92 8.87 -18.54
CA GLY A 56 -9.25 8.69 -19.97
C GLY A 56 -8.18 9.23 -20.94
N GLU A 57 -7.25 10.03 -20.44
CA GLU A 57 -6.15 10.62 -21.21
C GLU A 57 -4.90 10.79 -20.33
N THR A 58 -3.73 10.77 -20.96
CA THR A 58 -2.47 11.00 -20.26
C THR A 58 -2.36 12.47 -19.84
N PRO A 59 -2.27 12.80 -18.54
CA PRO A 59 -2.05 14.17 -18.09
C PRO A 59 -0.66 14.64 -18.55
N LYS A 60 -0.52 15.90 -18.95
CA LYS A 60 0.81 16.45 -19.32
C LYS A 60 1.69 16.55 -18.08
N LYS A 61 1.10 16.99 -16.94
CA LYS A 61 1.79 17.13 -15.65
C LYS A 61 0.99 16.40 -14.58
N LEU A 62 1.59 15.39 -13.96
CA LEU A 62 1.04 14.62 -12.86
C LEU A 62 1.85 14.89 -11.59
N GLY A 63 1.17 15.40 -10.55
CA GLY A 63 1.72 15.40 -9.20
C GLY A 63 1.32 14.11 -8.49
N VAL A 64 2.22 13.56 -7.67
CA VAL A 64 1.95 12.39 -6.83
C VAL A 64 2.38 12.73 -5.41
N ILE A 65 1.49 12.57 -4.45
CA ILE A 65 1.81 12.70 -3.03
C ILE A 65 2.07 11.31 -2.46
N GLY A 66 3.31 11.06 -2.04
CA GLY A 66 3.84 9.78 -1.59
C GLY A 66 4.67 9.08 -2.67
N ALA A 67 5.93 8.76 -2.36
CA ALA A 67 6.83 7.96 -3.20
C ALA A 67 7.00 6.52 -2.66
N GLY A 68 5.93 6.00 -2.05
CA GLY A 68 5.80 4.59 -1.70
C GLY A 68 5.42 3.73 -2.90
N VAL A 69 5.08 2.46 -2.65
CA VAL A 69 4.78 1.44 -3.69
C VAL A 69 3.78 1.97 -4.73
N ILE A 70 2.58 2.36 -4.31
CA ILE A 70 1.50 2.80 -5.21
C ILE A 70 1.90 4.07 -6.00
N GLY A 71 2.53 5.04 -5.31
CA GLY A 71 2.96 6.29 -5.95
C GLY A 71 4.01 6.05 -7.02
N LEU A 72 4.95 5.14 -6.79
CA LEU A 72 5.98 4.76 -7.76
C LEU A 72 5.41 3.97 -8.92
N GLU A 73 4.58 2.97 -8.66
CA GLU A 73 3.96 2.16 -9.71
C GLU A 73 3.14 3.03 -10.67
N LEU A 74 2.17 3.78 -10.15
CA LEU A 74 1.31 4.63 -10.98
C LEU A 74 2.09 5.80 -11.57
N GLY A 75 3.00 6.42 -10.82
CA GLY A 75 3.87 7.50 -11.32
C GLY A 75 4.74 7.02 -12.47
N SER A 76 5.36 5.83 -12.38
CA SER A 76 6.19 5.27 -13.46
C SER A 76 5.37 4.91 -14.69
N VAL A 77 4.16 4.34 -14.54
CA VAL A 77 3.25 4.06 -15.66
C VAL A 77 2.90 5.34 -16.40
N TRP A 78 2.44 6.37 -15.70
CA TRP A 78 2.07 7.64 -16.33
C TRP A 78 3.29 8.36 -16.94
N ARG A 79 4.47 8.24 -16.32
CA ARG A 79 5.73 8.74 -16.91
C ARG A 79 6.06 8.05 -18.23
N ARG A 80 5.93 6.75 -18.30
CA ARG A 80 6.16 5.94 -19.54
C ARG A 80 5.13 6.27 -20.62
N LEU A 81 3.91 6.64 -20.23
CA LEU A 81 2.88 7.11 -21.16
C LEU A 81 3.07 8.56 -21.60
N GLY A 82 4.09 9.26 -21.10
CA GLY A 82 4.49 10.60 -21.57
C GLY A 82 4.18 11.77 -20.63
N ALA A 83 3.66 11.52 -19.43
CA ALA A 83 3.46 12.57 -18.45
C ALA A 83 4.79 13.10 -17.87
N GLU A 84 4.85 14.38 -17.54
CA GLU A 84 5.84 14.90 -16.59
C GLU A 84 5.35 14.55 -15.17
N VAL A 85 6.14 13.75 -14.42
CA VAL A 85 5.72 13.25 -13.11
C VAL A 85 6.63 13.77 -12.01
N THR A 86 6.04 14.43 -11.00
CA THR A 86 6.71 14.85 -9.77
C THR A 86 6.08 14.13 -8.59
N LEU A 87 6.92 13.42 -7.81
CA LEU A 87 6.51 12.76 -6.58
C LEU A 87 7.01 13.58 -5.36
N PHE A 88 6.12 13.85 -4.42
CA PHE A 88 6.40 14.52 -3.15
C PHE A 88 6.43 13.49 -2.04
N GLU A 89 7.56 13.30 -1.39
CA GLU A 89 7.75 12.36 -0.28
C GLU A 89 8.17 13.10 0.97
N ALA A 90 7.37 12.95 2.02
CA ALA A 90 7.62 13.63 3.30
C ALA A 90 8.85 13.07 4.05
N ALA A 91 9.18 11.80 3.83
CA ALA A 91 10.37 11.19 4.42
C ALA A 91 11.66 11.62 3.69
N ASP A 92 12.76 11.71 4.45
CA ASP A 92 14.08 12.01 3.90
C ASP A 92 14.75 10.80 3.24
N THR A 93 14.18 9.61 3.44
CA THR A 93 14.71 8.35 2.92
C THR A 93 13.78 7.77 1.87
N PHE A 94 14.35 7.47 0.70
CA PHE A 94 13.62 6.82 -0.38
C PHE A 94 13.45 5.33 -0.10
N LEU A 95 12.21 4.82 -0.21
CA LEU A 95 11.83 3.42 -0.05
C LEU A 95 12.48 2.75 1.19
N PRO A 96 12.22 3.21 2.41
CA PRO A 96 12.85 2.67 3.62
C PRO A 96 12.49 1.21 3.93
N VAL A 97 11.49 0.66 3.23
CA VAL A 97 11.02 -0.74 3.39
C VAL A 97 11.88 -1.75 2.64
N VAL A 98 12.76 -1.32 1.76
CA VAL A 98 13.72 -2.17 1.01
C VAL A 98 15.13 -1.98 1.53
N ASP A 99 16.02 -2.94 1.26
CA ASP A 99 17.44 -2.79 1.54
C ASP A 99 18.01 -1.54 0.89
N GLN A 100 18.90 -0.86 1.61
CA GLN A 100 19.42 0.45 1.23
C GLN A 100 20.12 0.45 -0.15
N ASP A 101 20.79 -0.63 -0.51
CA ASP A 101 21.46 -0.73 -1.80
C ASP A 101 20.47 -0.89 -2.95
N MET A 102 19.37 -1.61 -2.72
CA MET A 102 18.26 -1.72 -3.69
C MET A 102 17.53 -0.38 -3.83
N SER A 103 17.25 0.31 -2.73
CA SER A 103 16.66 1.65 -2.74
C SER A 103 17.50 2.64 -3.56
N LYS A 104 18.83 2.65 -3.36
CA LYS A 104 19.77 3.50 -4.13
C LYS A 104 19.80 3.13 -5.62
N ALA A 105 19.77 1.83 -5.95
CA ALA A 105 19.74 1.36 -7.33
C ALA A 105 18.45 1.82 -8.02
N ALA A 106 17.28 1.60 -7.38
CA ALA A 106 15.98 2.02 -7.87
C ALA A 106 15.91 3.54 -8.09
N ALA A 107 16.38 4.35 -7.13
CA ALA A 107 16.38 5.81 -7.27
C ALA A 107 17.17 6.28 -8.49
N ARG A 108 18.30 5.63 -8.81
CA ARG A 108 19.09 5.94 -10.01
C ARG A 108 18.33 5.62 -11.30
N GLU A 109 17.64 4.47 -11.35
CA GLU A 109 16.87 4.07 -12.53
C GLU A 109 15.67 4.98 -12.74
N PHE A 110 14.90 5.29 -11.70
CA PHE A 110 13.76 6.21 -11.81
C PHE A 110 14.18 7.63 -12.23
N LYS A 111 15.33 8.10 -11.75
CA LYS A 111 15.91 9.37 -12.20
C LYS A 111 16.27 9.35 -13.69
N LYS A 112 16.86 8.26 -14.19
CA LYS A 112 17.15 8.09 -15.65
C LYS A 112 15.87 8.11 -16.49
N GLN A 113 14.79 7.52 -15.96
CA GLN A 113 13.47 7.53 -16.60
C GLN A 113 12.78 8.90 -16.53
N GLY A 114 13.31 9.83 -15.77
CA GLY A 114 12.80 11.20 -15.66
C GLY A 114 11.67 11.37 -14.64
N LEU A 115 11.59 10.51 -13.63
CA LEU A 115 10.76 10.73 -12.46
C LEU A 115 11.45 11.78 -11.57
N ASP A 116 10.73 12.85 -11.21
CA ASP A 116 11.18 13.89 -10.27
C ASP A 116 10.69 13.51 -8.86
N ILE A 117 11.55 12.81 -8.10
CA ILE A 117 11.24 12.36 -6.75
C ILE A 117 11.87 13.34 -5.75
N ARG A 118 11.03 14.03 -4.98
CA ARG A 118 11.41 15.04 -4.00
C ARG A 118 11.23 14.49 -2.59
N LEU A 119 12.33 14.14 -1.94
CA LEU A 119 12.35 13.68 -0.55
C LEU A 119 12.34 14.87 0.41
N GLY A 120 11.96 14.63 1.67
CA GLY A 120 11.85 15.68 2.69
C GLY A 120 10.81 16.76 2.35
N THR A 121 9.93 16.50 1.38
CA THR A 121 9.00 17.48 0.82
C THR A 121 7.57 17.19 1.27
N LYS A 122 6.98 18.11 2.04
CA LYS A 122 5.66 17.93 2.65
C LYS A 122 4.61 18.79 1.96
N VAL A 123 3.61 18.16 1.39
CA VAL A 123 2.42 18.85 0.85
C VAL A 123 1.50 19.28 1.98
N SER A 124 1.17 20.56 2.01
CA SER A 124 0.28 21.18 3.01
C SER A 124 -1.13 21.44 2.48
N ALA A 125 -1.28 21.68 1.17
CA ALA A 125 -2.58 21.92 0.56
C ALA A 125 -2.59 21.58 -0.95
N ALA A 126 -3.77 21.22 -1.44
CA ALA A 126 -4.03 21.16 -2.88
C ALA A 126 -5.41 21.74 -3.19
N LYS A 127 -5.49 22.58 -4.24
CA LYS A 127 -6.75 23.25 -4.63
C LYS A 127 -6.93 23.19 -6.14
N VAL A 128 -8.13 22.81 -6.55
CA VAL A 128 -8.52 22.85 -7.97
C VAL A 128 -8.89 24.28 -8.37
N SER A 129 -8.28 24.78 -9.45
CA SER A 129 -8.59 26.07 -10.05
C SER A 129 -8.38 26.01 -11.56
N ARG A 130 -9.36 26.45 -12.34
CA ARG A 130 -9.32 26.50 -13.83
C ARG A 130 -8.85 25.21 -14.46
N SER A 131 -9.41 24.06 -14.00
CA SER A 131 -9.08 22.71 -14.46
C SER A 131 -7.62 22.29 -14.25
N LYS A 132 -6.95 22.86 -13.27
CA LYS A 132 -5.60 22.51 -12.81
C LYS A 132 -5.62 22.34 -11.30
N VAL A 133 -4.64 21.65 -10.77
CA VAL A 133 -4.41 21.47 -9.34
C VAL A 133 -3.20 22.31 -8.93
N LYS A 134 -3.42 23.31 -8.09
CA LYS A 134 -2.33 24.01 -7.41
C LYS A 134 -2.00 23.26 -6.14
N VAL A 135 -0.75 22.87 -5.99
CA VAL A 135 -0.20 22.17 -4.83
C VAL A 135 0.74 23.11 -4.09
N THR A 136 0.51 23.28 -2.80
CA THR A 136 1.41 24.01 -1.89
C THR A 136 2.18 23.00 -1.06
N TYR A 137 3.51 23.11 -1.06
CA TYR A 137 4.41 22.18 -0.36
C TYR A 137 5.59 22.91 0.27
N SER A 138 6.21 22.30 1.26
CA SER A 138 7.45 22.80 1.89
C SER A 138 8.63 21.86 1.60
N ASP A 139 9.80 22.47 1.39
CA ASP A 139 11.10 21.84 1.33
C ASP A 139 11.96 22.48 2.42
N GLY A 140 12.14 21.78 3.53
CA GLY A 140 12.61 22.38 4.76
C GLY A 140 11.67 23.49 5.25
N ASP A 141 12.21 24.68 5.49
CA ASP A 141 11.44 25.85 5.97
C ASP A 141 10.86 26.72 4.84
N GLN A 142 11.07 26.35 3.58
CA GLN A 142 10.60 27.14 2.44
C GLN A 142 9.30 26.57 1.88
N GLU A 143 8.33 27.45 1.67
CA GLU A 143 7.04 27.10 1.02
C GLU A 143 7.11 27.40 -0.48
N HIS A 144 6.57 26.47 -1.27
CA HIS A 144 6.55 26.52 -2.72
C HIS A 144 5.18 26.16 -3.25
N ASP A 145 4.91 26.61 -4.47
CA ASP A 145 3.73 26.23 -5.24
C ASP A 145 4.11 25.52 -6.54
N ALA A 146 3.33 24.50 -6.90
CA ALA A 146 3.41 23.86 -8.20
C ALA A 146 2.00 23.63 -8.78
N THR A 147 1.91 23.50 -10.11
CA THR A 147 0.62 23.31 -10.79
C THR A 147 0.66 22.08 -11.70
N PHE A 148 -0.36 21.23 -11.56
CA PHE A 148 -0.51 19.96 -12.25
C PHE A 148 -1.85 19.87 -12.99
N ASP A 149 -1.95 18.96 -13.96
CA ASP A 149 -3.21 18.60 -14.61
C ASP A 149 -4.05 17.68 -13.74
N ARG A 150 -3.37 16.77 -13.03
CA ARG A 150 -3.92 15.81 -12.09
C ARG A 150 -2.99 15.67 -10.90
N LEU A 151 -3.56 15.29 -9.77
CA LEU A 151 -2.84 14.99 -8.54
C LEU A 151 -3.30 13.63 -8.01
N LEU A 152 -2.35 12.71 -7.83
CA LEU A 152 -2.57 11.43 -7.18
C LEU A 152 -2.20 11.53 -5.70
N VAL A 153 -3.07 11.09 -4.81
CA VAL A 153 -2.82 10.93 -3.37
C VAL A 153 -2.52 9.46 -3.09
N ALA A 154 -1.25 9.14 -2.78
CA ALA A 154 -0.75 7.78 -2.58
C ALA A 154 0.06 7.66 -1.28
N VAL A 155 -0.47 8.22 -0.18
CA VAL A 155 0.20 8.32 1.13
C VAL A 155 0.00 7.10 2.03
N GLY A 156 -0.46 6.00 1.47
CA GLY A 156 -0.70 4.73 2.15
C GLY A 156 -2.17 4.35 2.23
N ARG A 157 -2.41 3.25 2.95
CA ARG A 157 -3.75 2.66 3.12
C ARG A 157 -3.97 2.33 4.60
N ARG A 158 -5.23 2.32 5.03
CA ARG A 158 -5.64 1.90 6.36
C ARG A 158 -6.67 0.77 6.27
N ALA A 159 -6.74 -0.06 7.28
CA ALA A 159 -7.75 -1.11 7.38
C ALA A 159 -9.16 -0.52 7.26
N ALA A 160 -10.04 -1.19 6.51
CA ALA A 160 -11.43 -0.80 6.35
C ALA A 160 -12.30 -1.32 7.51
N SER A 161 -11.88 -1.05 8.75
CA SER A 161 -12.56 -1.48 9.98
C SER A 161 -13.68 -0.53 10.42
N GLU A 162 -13.74 0.67 9.88
CA GLU A 162 -14.75 1.67 10.20
C GLU A 162 -16.15 1.15 9.80
N ASN A 163 -17.10 1.20 10.72
CA ASN A 163 -18.46 0.68 10.57
C ASN A 163 -18.58 -0.83 10.28
N LEU A 164 -17.46 -1.58 10.33
CA LEU A 164 -17.45 -3.04 10.15
C LEU A 164 -17.93 -3.79 11.40
N LEU A 165 -17.66 -3.23 12.57
CA LEU A 165 -17.91 -3.84 13.86
C LEU A 165 -18.93 -3.01 14.64
N CYS A 166 -19.88 -3.66 15.32
CA CYS A 166 -20.66 -2.95 16.32
C CYS A 166 -19.96 -3.00 17.70
N ALA A 167 -20.33 -2.11 18.60
CA ALA A 167 -19.65 -1.95 19.88
C ALA A 167 -19.65 -3.22 20.75
N ASP A 168 -20.67 -4.04 20.61
CA ASP A 168 -20.86 -5.31 21.35
C ASP A 168 -20.43 -6.55 20.55
N SER A 169 -19.77 -6.38 19.42
CA SER A 169 -19.23 -7.50 18.62
C SER A 169 -18.18 -8.33 19.37
N GLY A 170 -17.49 -7.71 20.33
CA GLY A 170 -16.41 -8.33 21.09
C GLY A 170 -15.07 -8.43 20.33
N VAL A 171 -15.01 -8.02 19.07
CA VAL A 171 -13.77 -8.01 18.28
C VAL A 171 -12.93 -6.80 18.64
N GLU A 172 -11.66 -7.03 18.96
CA GLU A 172 -10.71 -6.00 19.36
C GLU A 172 -9.99 -5.42 18.13
N LEU A 173 -9.67 -4.13 18.22
CA LEU A 173 -8.86 -3.42 17.22
C LEU A 173 -7.53 -3.00 17.85
N THR A 174 -6.47 -3.01 17.04
CA THR A 174 -5.17 -2.44 17.39
C THR A 174 -5.26 -0.90 17.44
N GLU A 175 -4.25 -0.24 17.99
CA GLU A 175 -4.13 1.22 17.98
C GLU A 175 -4.15 1.82 16.56
N ARG A 176 -3.78 1.03 15.55
CA ARG A 176 -3.79 1.41 14.13
C ARG A 176 -5.13 1.16 13.44
N GLY A 177 -6.15 0.69 14.19
CA GLY A 177 -7.47 0.38 13.65
C GLY A 177 -7.55 -0.92 12.85
N GLN A 178 -6.53 -1.77 12.89
CA GLN A 178 -6.57 -3.11 12.33
C GLN A 178 -7.31 -4.04 13.28
N VAL A 179 -7.98 -5.07 12.76
CA VAL A 179 -8.52 -6.14 13.60
C VAL A 179 -7.36 -6.89 14.23
N ASP A 180 -7.39 -7.01 15.55
CA ASP A 180 -6.37 -7.76 16.29
C ASP A 180 -6.61 -9.27 16.15
N VAL A 181 -5.55 -10.00 15.77
CA VAL A 181 -5.60 -11.44 15.51
C VAL A 181 -4.33 -12.13 16.00
N ASN A 182 -4.49 -13.38 16.41
CA ASN A 182 -3.36 -14.27 16.67
C ASN A 182 -2.67 -14.77 15.38
N ASP A 183 -1.66 -15.64 15.51
CA ASP A 183 -0.90 -16.18 14.37
C ASP A 183 -1.75 -17.06 13.42
N GLN A 184 -2.92 -17.49 13.85
CA GLN A 184 -3.88 -18.25 13.06
C GLN A 184 -5.01 -17.38 12.49
N CYS A 185 -4.83 -16.06 12.47
CA CYS A 185 -5.83 -15.08 12.03
C CYS A 185 -7.14 -15.09 12.84
N GLN A 186 -7.15 -15.71 14.05
CA GLN A 186 -8.33 -15.73 14.92
C GLN A 186 -8.39 -14.43 15.75
N THR A 187 -9.58 -13.84 15.81
CA THR A 187 -9.85 -12.65 16.62
C THR A 187 -10.03 -13.02 18.10
N SER A 188 -10.27 -12.02 18.95
CA SER A 188 -10.70 -12.19 20.35
C SER A 188 -12.03 -12.96 20.51
N VAL A 189 -12.83 -13.04 19.45
CA VAL A 189 -14.12 -13.75 19.46
C VAL A 189 -13.97 -15.15 18.88
N PRO A 190 -14.34 -16.22 19.63
CA PRO A 190 -14.29 -17.60 19.13
C PRO A 190 -15.04 -17.78 17.81
N GLN A 191 -14.46 -18.53 16.89
CA GLN A 191 -15.02 -18.82 15.56
C GLN A 191 -15.21 -17.56 14.68
N VAL A 192 -14.48 -16.46 14.99
CA VAL A 192 -14.36 -15.28 14.14
C VAL A 192 -12.90 -15.05 13.80
N TRP A 193 -12.61 -14.97 12.50
CA TRP A 193 -11.28 -14.71 11.94
C TRP A 193 -11.28 -13.38 11.19
N ALA A 194 -10.10 -12.82 11.01
CA ALA A 194 -9.90 -11.67 10.11
C ALA A 194 -8.64 -11.87 9.28
N ILE A 195 -8.68 -11.46 8.01
CA ILE A 195 -7.61 -11.68 7.03
C ILE A 195 -7.37 -10.46 6.14
N GLY A 196 -6.29 -10.50 5.39
CA GLY A 196 -5.94 -9.53 4.36
C GLY A 196 -5.51 -8.18 4.91
N ASP A 197 -5.86 -7.11 4.22
CA ASP A 197 -5.46 -5.74 4.58
C ASP A 197 -6.08 -5.27 5.91
N LEU A 198 -7.05 -6.01 6.42
CA LEU A 198 -7.74 -5.70 7.66
C LEU A 198 -6.89 -5.98 8.91
N VAL A 199 -5.88 -6.85 8.79
CA VAL A 199 -5.06 -7.35 9.90
C VAL A 199 -3.59 -6.96 9.73
N ARG A 200 -2.75 -7.41 10.66
CA ARG A 200 -1.29 -7.21 10.67
C ARG A 200 -0.59 -7.67 9.37
N GLY A 201 0.61 -7.18 9.15
CA GLY A 201 1.46 -7.52 8.01
C GLY A 201 1.23 -6.62 6.80
N PRO A 202 1.85 -6.95 5.66
CA PRO A 202 1.72 -6.16 4.45
C PRO A 202 0.33 -6.25 3.83
N MET A 203 -0.13 -5.15 3.25
CA MET A 203 -1.40 -5.11 2.51
C MET A 203 -1.20 -5.62 1.09
N LEU A 204 -1.13 -6.96 0.94
CA LEU A 204 -0.82 -7.66 -0.30
C LEU A 204 -1.86 -8.75 -0.58
N ALA A 205 -2.31 -8.85 -1.83
CA ALA A 205 -3.35 -9.78 -2.24
C ALA A 205 -2.96 -11.25 -2.00
N HIS A 206 -1.73 -11.63 -2.31
CA HIS A 206 -1.26 -13.01 -2.10
C HIS A 206 -1.11 -13.36 -0.60
N LYS A 207 -0.73 -12.40 0.27
CA LYS A 207 -0.80 -12.60 1.72
C LYS A 207 -2.22 -12.90 2.16
N ALA A 208 -3.20 -12.11 1.69
CA ALA A 208 -4.61 -12.33 2.01
C ALA A 208 -5.11 -13.71 1.54
N SER A 209 -4.66 -14.17 0.37
CA SER A 209 -5.00 -15.48 -0.16
C SER A 209 -4.44 -16.61 0.71
N GLU A 210 -3.19 -16.54 1.12
CA GLU A 210 -2.55 -17.55 1.99
C GLU A 210 -3.21 -17.57 3.38
N GLU A 211 -3.50 -16.41 3.97
CA GLU A 211 -4.25 -16.32 5.21
C GLU A 211 -5.65 -16.95 5.07
N GLY A 212 -6.33 -16.69 3.94
CA GLY A 212 -7.65 -17.26 3.66
C GLY A 212 -7.63 -18.77 3.55
N ILE A 213 -6.62 -19.35 2.88
CA ILE A 213 -6.41 -20.79 2.78
C ILE A 213 -6.18 -21.39 4.17
N ALA A 214 -5.26 -20.83 4.95
CA ALA A 214 -4.94 -21.31 6.30
C ALA A 214 -6.16 -21.27 7.23
N VAL A 215 -6.97 -20.20 7.16
CA VAL A 215 -8.22 -20.08 7.92
C VAL A 215 -9.25 -21.12 7.48
N ALA A 216 -9.44 -21.32 6.17
CA ALA A 216 -10.36 -22.33 5.66
C ALA A 216 -9.98 -23.75 6.07
N GLU A 217 -8.70 -24.09 6.02
CA GLU A 217 -8.17 -25.37 6.50
C GLU A 217 -8.39 -25.55 8.00
N THR A 218 -8.17 -24.50 8.80
CA THR A 218 -8.42 -24.51 10.25
C THR A 218 -9.88 -24.76 10.55
N ILE A 219 -10.81 -24.09 9.86
CA ILE A 219 -12.26 -24.28 9.99
C ILE A 219 -12.66 -25.71 9.61
N ALA A 220 -12.01 -26.30 8.60
CA ALA A 220 -12.23 -27.69 8.18
C ALA A 220 -11.62 -28.75 9.12
N GLY A 221 -10.97 -28.33 10.22
CA GLY A 221 -10.35 -29.23 11.19
C GLY A 221 -8.95 -29.71 10.79
N HIS A 222 -8.33 -29.06 9.81
CA HIS A 222 -6.93 -29.29 9.41
C HIS A 222 -5.98 -28.33 10.12
N HIS A 223 -4.69 -28.53 9.96
CA HIS A 223 -3.66 -27.62 10.47
C HIS A 223 -3.32 -26.58 9.42
N GLY A 224 -4.14 -25.51 9.39
CA GLY A 224 -3.86 -24.36 8.55
C GLY A 224 -2.64 -23.59 9.04
N HIS A 225 -1.73 -23.23 8.15
CA HIS A 225 -0.51 -22.48 8.49
C HIS A 225 -0.08 -21.59 7.33
N PHE A 226 0.34 -20.37 7.66
CA PHE A 226 1.08 -19.49 6.75
C PHE A 226 2.23 -18.82 7.52
N ASN A 227 3.26 -18.38 6.80
CA ASN A 227 4.40 -17.72 7.42
C ASN A 227 4.53 -16.28 6.91
N LEU A 228 4.27 -15.32 7.79
CA LEU A 228 4.32 -13.90 7.46
C LEU A 228 5.72 -13.42 7.03
N ASP A 229 6.79 -14.03 7.58
CA ASP A 229 8.19 -13.69 7.26
C ASP A 229 8.59 -14.11 5.83
N THR A 230 7.84 -15.01 5.20
CA THR A 230 8.12 -15.50 3.84
C THR A 230 7.18 -14.91 2.78
N VAL A 231 6.36 -13.95 3.12
CA VAL A 231 5.53 -13.23 2.16
C VAL A 231 6.42 -12.39 1.25
N PRO A 232 6.43 -12.64 -0.08
CA PRO A 232 7.22 -11.83 -0.99
C PRO A 232 6.58 -10.45 -1.19
N TRP A 233 7.43 -9.45 -1.30
CA TRP A 233 7.04 -8.09 -1.64
C TRP A 233 7.45 -7.78 -3.07
N VAL A 234 6.64 -7.01 -3.78
CA VAL A 234 6.95 -6.58 -5.15
C VAL A 234 6.48 -5.15 -5.33
N ILE A 235 7.28 -4.34 -6.03
CA ILE A 235 6.88 -3.06 -6.61
C ILE A 235 6.94 -3.25 -8.12
N TYR A 236 5.79 -3.18 -8.77
CA TYR A 236 5.62 -3.42 -10.22
C TYR A 236 6.02 -2.20 -11.06
N THR A 237 7.24 -1.77 -10.87
CA THR A 237 7.89 -0.73 -11.68
C THR A 237 8.73 -1.39 -12.78
N ASP A 238 9.45 -0.59 -13.55
CA ASP A 238 10.45 -1.04 -14.51
C ASP A 238 11.78 -0.33 -14.17
N PRO A 239 12.81 -1.06 -13.64
CA PRO A 239 12.77 -2.47 -13.25
C PRO A 239 11.83 -2.77 -12.07
N GLU A 240 11.35 -4.00 -11.98
CA GLU A 240 10.64 -4.48 -10.80
C GLU A 240 11.58 -4.55 -9.60
N ILE A 241 11.04 -4.28 -8.41
CA ILE A 241 11.75 -4.41 -7.14
C ILE A 241 11.05 -5.47 -6.31
N ALA A 242 11.75 -6.56 -5.99
CA ALA A 242 11.16 -7.65 -5.23
C ALA A 242 12.09 -8.08 -4.09
N TRP A 243 11.51 -8.43 -2.96
CA TRP A 243 12.24 -8.96 -1.81
C TRP A 243 11.37 -9.88 -0.96
N VAL A 244 12.01 -10.65 -0.08
CA VAL A 244 11.34 -11.52 0.88
C VAL A 244 12.19 -11.62 2.14
N GLY A 245 11.54 -11.75 3.29
CA GLY A 245 12.21 -11.86 4.58
C GLY A 245 12.68 -10.51 5.11
N ARG A 246 13.72 -10.55 5.96
CA ARG A 246 14.21 -9.38 6.71
C ARG A 246 15.26 -8.62 5.92
N THR A 247 15.20 -7.31 6.00
CA THR A 247 16.24 -6.42 5.46
C THR A 247 17.48 -6.40 6.37
N GLU A 248 18.60 -5.89 5.86
CA GLU A 248 19.79 -5.64 6.70
C GLU A 248 19.48 -4.72 7.89
N ASN A 249 18.59 -3.74 7.70
CA ASN A 249 18.19 -2.83 8.77
C ASN A 249 17.43 -3.57 9.87
N ASP A 250 16.54 -4.50 9.50
CA ASP A 250 15.81 -5.33 10.46
C ASP A 250 16.76 -6.23 11.26
N LEU A 251 17.75 -6.84 10.59
CA LEU A 251 18.75 -7.69 11.22
C LEU A 251 19.64 -6.91 12.18
N LYS A 252 20.08 -5.70 11.78
CA LYS A 252 20.87 -4.78 12.63
C LYS A 252 20.07 -4.37 13.86
N ALA A 253 18.80 -3.98 13.69
CA ALA A 253 17.92 -3.60 14.81
C ALA A 253 17.68 -4.75 15.78
N ALA A 254 17.61 -5.99 15.27
CA ALA A 254 17.46 -7.19 16.09
C ALA A 254 18.78 -7.72 16.71
N GLY A 255 19.94 -7.11 16.40
CA GLY A 255 21.24 -7.57 16.86
C GLY A 255 21.65 -8.95 16.31
N ILE A 256 21.15 -9.30 15.13
CA ILE A 256 21.43 -10.59 14.48
C ILE A 256 22.66 -10.45 13.58
N ASP A 257 23.64 -11.31 13.76
CA ASP A 257 24.79 -11.38 12.86
C ASP A 257 24.38 -11.93 11.50
N TYR A 258 24.81 -11.28 10.43
CA TYR A 258 24.50 -11.68 9.07
C TYR A 258 25.70 -11.45 8.13
N ARG A 259 25.61 -12.02 6.95
CA ARG A 259 26.49 -11.74 5.83
C ARG A 259 25.66 -11.28 4.64
N SER A 260 26.12 -10.25 3.93
CA SER A 260 25.45 -9.79 2.71
C SER A 260 26.37 -9.98 1.50
N GLY A 261 25.75 -10.11 0.33
CA GLY A 261 26.40 -10.14 -0.96
C GLY A 261 25.47 -9.64 -2.04
N SER A 262 26.01 -8.99 -3.06
CA SER A 262 25.27 -8.48 -4.20
C SER A 262 25.86 -9.00 -5.50
N PHE A 263 25.02 -9.15 -6.52
CA PHE A 263 25.44 -9.54 -7.85
C PHE A 263 24.67 -8.72 -8.90
N PRO A 264 25.35 -7.92 -9.75
CA PRO A 264 24.64 -7.04 -10.69
C PRO A 264 24.04 -7.86 -11.85
N PHE A 265 22.81 -7.51 -12.26
CA PHE A 265 22.15 -8.16 -13.39
C PHE A 265 22.90 -7.96 -14.72
N ALA A 266 23.63 -6.85 -14.87
CA ALA A 266 24.53 -6.63 -15.99
C ALA A 266 25.60 -7.71 -16.18
N ALA A 267 25.92 -8.47 -15.13
CA ALA A 267 26.86 -9.59 -15.19
C ALA A 267 26.18 -10.97 -15.40
N THR A 268 24.84 -10.99 -15.57
CA THR A 268 24.09 -12.23 -15.82
C THR A 268 23.87 -12.44 -17.31
N GLY A 269 24.02 -13.68 -17.78
CA GLY A 269 23.74 -14.05 -19.17
C GLY A 269 22.28 -13.74 -19.58
N ARG A 270 21.34 -13.90 -18.64
CA ARG A 270 19.93 -13.59 -18.89
C ARG A 270 19.68 -12.09 -19.06
N GLY A 271 20.21 -11.24 -18.19
CA GLY A 271 20.08 -9.79 -18.31
C GLY A 271 20.65 -9.27 -19.64
N LEU A 272 21.82 -9.79 -20.03
CA LEU A 272 22.44 -9.45 -21.32
C LEU A 272 21.59 -9.92 -22.50
N ALA A 273 21.06 -11.15 -22.48
CA ALA A 273 20.25 -11.71 -23.54
C ALA A 273 18.91 -10.99 -23.73
N MET A 274 18.31 -10.53 -22.63
CA MET A 274 17.06 -9.76 -22.63
C MET A 274 17.26 -8.27 -22.96
N GLY A 275 18.49 -7.77 -22.95
CA GLY A 275 18.78 -6.34 -23.05
C GLY A 275 18.29 -5.53 -21.83
N ASP A 276 18.03 -6.20 -20.72
CA ASP A 276 17.55 -5.64 -19.46
C ASP A 276 18.53 -6.02 -18.34
N ALA A 277 19.41 -5.11 -18.06
CA ALA A 277 20.51 -5.28 -17.13
C ALA A 277 20.41 -4.35 -15.90
N ALA A 278 19.27 -3.71 -15.72
CA ALA A 278 19.02 -2.83 -14.59
C ALA A 278 18.77 -3.64 -13.30
N GLY A 279 19.67 -3.51 -12.32
CA GLY A 279 19.59 -4.23 -11.04
C GLY A 279 20.89 -4.85 -10.59
#